data_3bbb487763949510801d7c087ffaecdc
#
_entry.id   3bbb487763949510801d7c087ffaecdc
#
_cell.length_a   1.000
_cell.length_b   1.000
_cell.length_c   1.000
_cell.angle_alpha   90.00
_cell.angle_beta   90.00
_cell.angle_gamma   90.00
#
_symmetry.space_group_name_H-M   'P 1'
#
loop_
_entity.id
_entity.type
_entity.pdbx_description
1 polymer ?
#
loop_
_entity_poly.entity_id
_entity_poly.type
_entity_poly.pdbx_seq_one_letter_code
_entity_poly.pdbx_strand_id
1 'polypeptide(L)'
;MKKIMMIAAMMVATLSANAQNEVGQWSLMPKAGINISTVTGDGPQKSKVGFVGGLEAEYGIAKNFGLAFGALYSMEGCKYPADNFVNGLGGNINFNLGYINIPILAQLYVVKGLALKAGLQPAFNVTSKWSEDGVSVKSKYFGVEAKSFNLSIPVGISYEIKNFVLDARYNIGTTRLYKDQKGNNSTFSITLGYKFAL
;
A
#
# COMPACT_ATOMS: atom_id res chain seq x y z
N MET A 1 -19.18 -3.49 -18.94
CA MET A 1 -18.18 -4.53 -18.69
C MET A 1 -17.41 -4.93 -19.95
N LYS A 2 -18.06 -5.33 -21.08
CA LYS A 2 -17.37 -5.72 -22.32
C LYS A 2 -16.43 -4.65 -22.90
N LYS A 3 -16.80 -3.35 -22.83
CA LYS A 3 -15.96 -2.23 -23.32
C LYS A 3 -14.67 -2.03 -22.51
N ILE A 4 -14.71 -2.28 -21.20
CA ILE A 4 -13.53 -2.19 -20.32
C ILE A 4 -12.56 -3.35 -20.60
N MET A 5 -13.10 -4.56 -20.82
CA MET A 5 -12.30 -5.72 -21.23
C MET A 5 -11.65 -5.53 -22.60
N MET A 6 -12.34 -4.90 -23.56
CA MET A 6 -11.76 -4.59 -24.88
C MET A 6 -10.64 -3.55 -24.78
N ILE A 7 -10.79 -2.53 -23.96
CA ILE A 7 -9.73 -1.52 -23.72
C ILE A 7 -8.51 -2.17 -23.05
N ALA A 8 -8.73 -3.04 -22.07
CA ALA A 8 -7.65 -3.80 -21.43
C ALA A 8 -6.96 -4.75 -22.43
N ALA A 9 -7.71 -5.44 -23.29
CA ALA A 9 -7.16 -6.31 -24.34
C ALA A 9 -6.38 -5.52 -25.42
N MET A 10 -6.84 -4.33 -25.82
CA MET A 10 -6.10 -3.47 -26.75
C MET A 10 -4.80 -2.91 -26.14
N MET A 11 -4.77 -2.56 -24.84
CA MET A 11 -3.54 -2.13 -24.18
C MET A 11 -2.49 -3.24 -24.13
N VAL A 12 -2.90 -4.50 -24.01
CA VAL A 12 -1.99 -5.66 -24.04
C VAL A 12 -1.39 -5.91 -25.43
N ALA A 13 -2.12 -5.60 -26.50
CA ALA A 13 -1.71 -5.91 -27.89
C ALA A 13 -0.69 -4.94 -28.50
N THR A 14 -0.53 -3.72 -27.95
CA THR A 14 0.28 -2.65 -28.58
C THR A 14 1.69 -2.46 -28.00
N LEU A 15 2.12 -3.26 -27.03
CA LEU A 15 3.33 -3.01 -26.28
C LEU A 15 4.43 -4.06 -26.51
N SER A 16 5.14 -3.87 -27.61
CA SER A 16 6.44 -4.49 -27.83
C SER A 16 7.55 -3.57 -27.36
N ALA A 17 8.09 -3.76 -26.17
CA ALA A 17 9.45 -3.42 -25.76
C ALA A 17 9.66 -3.78 -24.28
N ASN A 18 10.75 -4.41 -23.99
CA ASN A 18 11.48 -4.55 -22.71
C ASN A 18 10.73 -4.21 -21.39
N ALA A 19 9.63 -4.93 -21.13
CA ALA A 19 8.82 -4.75 -19.92
C ALA A 19 9.16 -5.78 -18.83
N GLN A 20 10.30 -6.42 -18.91
CA GLN A 20 10.77 -7.40 -17.93
C GLN A 20 12.26 -7.17 -17.70
N ASN A 21 12.71 -7.29 -16.45
CA ASN A 21 14.13 -7.31 -16.17
C ASN A 21 14.77 -8.52 -16.84
N GLU A 22 15.93 -8.32 -17.45
CA GLU A 22 16.77 -9.42 -17.88
C GLU A 22 17.23 -10.22 -16.65
N VAL A 23 17.50 -11.50 -16.85
CA VAL A 23 17.98 -12.37 -15.77
C VAL A 23 19.32 -11.84 -15.25
N GLY A 24 19.43 -11.66 -13.93
CA GLY A 24 20.61 -11.11 -13.29
C GLY A 24 20.66 -9.57 -13.23
N GLN A 25 19.67 -8.88 -13.77
CA GLN A 25 19.66 -7.42 -13.82
C GLN A 25 18.87 -6.83 -12.65
N TRP A 26 19.39 -5.73 -12.12
CA TRP A 26 18.71 -4.89 -11.15
C TRP A 26 17.96 -3.75 -11.83
N SER A 27 16.86 -3.36 -11.24
CA SER A 27 16.22 -2.09 -11.55
C SER A 27 15.81 -1.35 -10.28
N LEU A 28 15.75 -0.03 -10.36
CA LEU A 28 15.30 0.85 -9.28
C LEU A 28 14.07 1.61 -9.73
N MET A 29 13.07 1.68 -8.86
CA MET A 29 11.78 2.29 -9.18
C MET A 29 11.33 3.23 -8.05
N PRO A 30 11.55 4.56 -8.19
CA PRO A 30 10.78 5.53 -7.41
C PRO A 30 9.30 5.41 -7.77
N LYS A 31 8.45 5.42 -6.75
CA LYS A 31 7.00 5.29 -6.91
C LYS A 31 6.25 6.14 -5.90
N ALA A 32 5.09 6.63 -6.32
CA ALA A 32 4.19 7.38 -5.48
C ALA A 32 2.74 7.10 -5.85
N GLY A 33 1.83 7.32 -4.93
CA GLY A 33 0.41 7.09 -5.15
C GLY A 33 -0.45 7.34 -3.94
N ILE A 34 -1.61 6.72 -3.95
CA ILE A 34 -2.60 6.81 -2.89
C ILE A 34 -2.85 5.44 -2.29
N ASN A 35 -3.22 5.43 -1.01
CA ASN A 35 -3.75 4.26 -0.35
C ASN A 35 -5.12 4.56 0.26
N ILE A 36 -5.92 3.52 0.40
CA ILE A 36 -7.18 3.50 1.11
C ILE A 36 -7.02 2.48 2.22
N SER A 37 -6.91 2.96 3.45
CA SER A 37 -6.69 2.13 4.62
C SER A 37 -7.95 2.06 5.49
N THR A 38 -8.14 0.94 6.14
CA THR A 38 -9.16 0.72 7.15
C THR A 38 -8.62 -0.20 8.23
N VAL A 39 -9.16 -0.08 9.41
CA VAL A 39 -8.91 -1.00 10.52
C VAL A 39 -10.07 -1.98 10.56
N THR A 40 -9.79 -3.28 10.41
CA THR A 40 -10.82 -4.31 10.57
C THR A 40 -11.10 -4.53 12.05
N GLY A 41 -12.36 -4.41 12.49
CA GLY A 41 -12.77 -4.60 13.89
C GLY A 41 -14.25 -4.22 14.07
N ASP A 42 -14.80 -4.52 15.25
CA ASP A 42 -16.20 -4.25 15.60
C ASP A 42 -16.38 -2.77 15.99
N GLY A 43 -16.44 -1.87 14.99
CA GLY A 43 -16.62 -0.44 15.25
C GLY A 43 -17.07 0.33 14.00
N PRO A 44 -17.57 1.56 14.17
CA PRO A 44 -18.08 2.41 13.10
C PRO A 44 -16.99 3.12 12.29
N GLN A 45 -15.83 2.45 12.11
CA GLN A 45 -14.70 3.05 11.42
C GLN A 45 -14.97 3.16 9.92
N LYS A 46 -14.62 4.32 9.34
CA LYS A 46 -14.64 4.54 7.89
C LYS A 46 -13.21 4.51 7.32
N SER A 47 -13.11 4.08 6.07
CA SER A 47 -11.84 4.07 5.34
C SER A 47 -11.27 5.49 5.22
N LYS A 48 -9.94 5.55 5.21
CA LYS A 48 -9.20 6.79 5.04
C LYS A 48 -8.31 6.71 3.81
N VAL A 49 -8.32 7.78 3.02
CA VAL A 49 -7.38 7.96 1.92
C VAL A 49 -6.10 8.59 2.47
N GLY A 50 -4.96 8.04 2.08
CA GLY A 50 -3.64 8.51 2.43
C GLY A 50 -2.69 8.54 1.23
N PHE A 51 -1.47 9.00 1.48
CA PHE A 51 -0.38 9.00 0.51
C PHE A 51 0.53 7.78 0.75
N VAL A 52 1.12 7.25 -0.32
CA VAL A 52 2.19 6.26 -0.28
C VAL A 52 3.25 6.62 -1.30
N GLY A 53 4.52 6.50 -0.92
CA GLY A 53 5.62 6.76 -1.85
C GLY A 53 6.97 6.38 -1.29
N GLY A 54 7.93 6.12 -2.18
CA GLY A 54 9.28 5.72 -1.84
C GLY A 54 10.00 5.03 -2.99
N LEU A 55 10.86 4.09 -2.66
CA LEU A 55 11.71 3.37 -3.61
C LEU A 55 11.45 1.87 -3.53
N GLU A 56 11.42 1.21 -4.67
CA GLU A 56 11.39 -0.25 -4.80
C GLU A 56 12.50 -0.67 -5.78
N ALA A 57 13.30 -1.66 -5.43
CA ALA A 57 14.29 -2.28 -6.31
C ALA A 57 13.78 -3.66 -6.72
N GLU A 58 14.05 -4.07 -7.94
CA GLU A 58 13.67 -5.37 -8.48
C GLU A 58 14.91 -6.07 -9.04
N TYR A 59 15.01 -7.36 -8.77
CA TYR A 59 16.03 -8.25 -9.31
C TYR A 59 15.40 -9.36 -10.15
N GLY A 60 15.82 -9.48 -11.40
CA GLY A 60 15.38 -10.52 -12.33
C GLY A 60 16.04 -11.85 -12.02
N ILE A 61 15.28 -12.84 -11.52
CA ILE A 61 15.81 -14.20 -11.25
C ILE A 61 15.65 -15.10 -12.47
N ALA A 62 14.53 -14.99 -13.18
CA ALA A 62 14.23 -15.74 -14.38
C ALA A 62 13.45 -14.85 -15.35
N LYS A 63 13.26 -15.31 -16.61
CA LYS A 63 12.55 -14.54 -17.66
C LYS A 63 11.18 -14.02 -17.22
N ASN A 64 10.48 -14.76 -16.36
CA ASN A 64 9.14 -14.44 -15.90
C ASN A 64 9.03 -14.31 -14.37
N PHE A 65 10.17 -14.30 -13.67
CA PHE A 65 10.17 -14.25 -12.21
C PHE A 65 11.23 -13.28 -11.69
N GLY A 66 10.83 -12.44 -10.75
CA GLY A 66 11.70 -11.49 -10.07
C GLY A 66 11.39 -11.38 -8.57
N LEU A 67 12.30 -10.77 -7.86
CA LEU A 67 12.12 -10.35 -6.47
C LEU A 67 12.17 -8.84 -6.40
N ALA A 68 11.25 -8.24 -5.65
CA ALA A 68 11.27 -6.82 -5.38
C ALA A 68 11.41 -6.53 -3.89
N PHE A 69 12.16 -5.49 -3.56
CA PHE A 69 12.40 -5.00 -2.22
C PHE A 69 12.16 -3.50 -2.21
N GLY A 70 11.56 -2.98 -1.14
CA GLY A 70 11.26 -1.56 -1.12
C GLY A 70 11.38 -0.92 0.25
N ALA A 71 11.39 0.40 0.25
CA ALA A 71 11.18 1.24 1.42
C ALA A 71 10.18 2.33 1.02
N LEU A 72 8.98 2.25 1.58
CA LEU A 72 7.86 3.14 1.24
C LEU A 72 7.35 3.81 2.51
N TYR A 73 7.19 5.12 2.47
CA TYR A 73 6.41 5.82 3.48
C TYR A 73 4.93 5.74 3.11
N SER A 74 4.09 5.37 4.07
CA SER A 74 2.65 5.20 3.88
C SER A 74 1.88 5.92 4.98
N MET A 75 0.94 6.77 4.57
CA MET A 75 -0.02 7.39 5.49
C MET A 75 -1.28 6.54 5.54
N GLU A 76 -1.56 5.94 6.70
CA GLU A 76 -2.64 5.01 6.92
C GLU A 76 -3.54 5.47 8.07
N GLY A 77 -4.53 4.66 8.44
CA GLY A 77 -5.42 4.91 9.57
C GLY A 77 -6.89 4.75 9.22
N CYS A 78 -7.74 5.34 10.04
CA CYS A 78 -9.19 5.30 9.87
C CYS A 78 -9.83 6.62 10.31
N LYS A 79 -11.11 6.78 9.97
CA LYS A 79 -11.95 7.91 10.41
C LYS A 79 -13.05 7.39 11.32
N TYR A 80 -13.31 8.12 12.39
CA TYR A 80 -14.45 7.91 13.27
C TYR A 80 -15.47 9.04 13.05
N PRO A 81 -16.70 8.73 12.58
CA PRO A 81 -17.74 9.74 12.42
C PRO A 81 -18.18 10.34 13.77
N ALA A 82 -18.49 11.62 13.77
CA ALA A 82 -18.94 12.36 14.94
C ALA A 82 -20.20 11.78 15.61
N ASP A 83 -21.09 11.18 14.82
CA ASP A 83 -22.38 10.65 15.28
C ASP A 83 -22.28 9.53 16.33
N ASN A 84 -21.08 9.01 16.59
CA ASN A 84 -20.83 7.92 17.54
C ASN A 84 -20.33 8.37 18.90
N PHE A 85 -20.14 9.67 19.12
CA PHE A 85 -19.75 10.21 20.41
C PHE A 85 -20.97 10.79 21.14
N VAL A 86 -21.24 10.27 22.34
CA VAL A 86 -22.30 10.72 23.23
C VAL A 86 -22.00 12.17 23.65
N ASN A 87 -22.99 13.07 23.51
CA ASN A 87 -23.01 14.47 23.96
C ASN A 87 -22.69 15.58 22.94
N GLY A 88 -22.85 15.37 21.61
CA GLY A 88 -22.93 16.53 20.70
C GLY A 88 -21.66 17.40 20.56
N LEU A 89 -20.57 16.99 21.16
CA LEU A 89 -19.26 17.60 21.02
C LEU A 89 -18.41 16.69 20.12
N GLY A 90 -18.54 16.82 18.80
CA GLY A 90 -17.74 15.93 17.99
C GLY A 90 -17.67 16.32 16.53
N GLY A 91 -16.54 16.81 16.10
CA GLY A 91 -16.08 16.73 14.72
C GLY A 91 -15.68 15.30 14.32
N ASN A 92 -15.45 15.06 13.04
CA ASN A 92 -14.89 13.81 12.56
C ASN A 92 -13.47 13.60 13.10
N ILE A 93 -13.26 12.56 13.89
CA ILE A 93 -11.93 12.25 14.42
C ILE A 93 -11.17 11.40 13.40
N ASN A 94 -10.04 11.90 12.95
CA ASN A 94 -9.15 11.18 12.06
C ASN A 94 -7.99 10.57 12.84
N PHE A 95 -7.84 9.27 12.78
CA PHE A 95 -6.68 8.58 13.27
C PHE A 95 -5.64 8.45 12.15
N ASN A 96 -4.50 9.09 12.34
CA ASN A 96 -3.42 9.19 11.35
C ASN A 96 -2.24 8.35 11.82
N LEU A 97 -1.89 7.35 11.01
CA LEU A 97 -0.74 6.48 11.21
C LEU A 97 0.25 6.67 10.05
N GLY A 98 1.50 6.95 10.36
CA GLY A 98 2.58 6.95 9.38
C GLY A 98 3.44 5.71 9.57
N TYR A 99 3.66 4.97 8.50
CA TYR A 99 4.50 3.77 8.48
C TYR A 99 5.65 3.91 7.49
N ILE A 100 6.77 3.29 7.83
CA ILE A 100 7.79 2.88 6.86
C ILE A 100 7.56 1.40 6.59
N ASN A 101 7.11 1.10 5.37
CA ASN A 101 6.83 -0.23 4.88
C ASN A 101 8.04 -0.76 4.12
N ILE A 102 8.43 -2.00 4.39
CA ILE A 102 9.53 -2.71 3.72
C ILE A 102 8.95 -3.92 3.00
N PRO A 103 8.36 -3.74 1.80
CA PRO A 103 7.85 -4.86 1.01
C PRO A 103 9.00 -5.75 0.52
N ILE A 104 8.79 -7.07 0.61
CA ILE A 104 9.62 -8.13 0.05
C ILE A 104 8.66 -8.99 -0.78
N LEU A 105 8.75 -8.90 -2.10
CA LEU A 105 7.76 -9.43 -3.02
C LEU A 105 8.37 -10.38 -4.03
N ALA A 106 7.73 -11.52 -4.23
CA ALA A 106 7.87 -12.32 -5.43
C ALA A 106 6.98 -11.71 -6.53
N GLN A 107 7.51 -11.61 -7.74
CA GLN A 107 6.81 -11.11 -8.92
C GLN A 107 6.83 -12.17 -10.00
N LEU A 108 5.64 -12.53 -10.49
CA LEU A 108 5.48 -13.47 -11.60
C LEU A 108 4.89 -12.73 -12.79
N TYR A 109 5.67 -12.57 -13.85
CA TYR A 109 5.22 -12.00 -15.10
C TYR A 109 4.42 -13.04 -15.89
N VAL A 110 3.09 -12.87 -15.95
CA VAL A 110 2.17 -13.79 -16.64
C VAL A 110 2.07 -13.52 -18.13
N VAL A 111 2.19 -12.25 -18.49
CA VAL A 111 2.38 -11.79 -19.87
C VAL A 111 3.32 -10.59 -19.84
N LYS A 112 3.80 -10.16 -21.00
CA LYS A 112 4.69 -9.01 -21.11
C LYS A 112 4.10 -7.77 -20.43
N GLY A 113 4.81 -7.23 -19.47
CA GLY A 113 4.41 -6.07 -18.68
C GLY A 113 3.47 -6.34 -17.52
N LEU A 114 2.71 -7.44 -17.50
CA LEU A 114 1.78 -7.75 -16.43
C LEU A 114 2.41 -8.72 -15.43
N ALA A 115 2.58 -8.29 -14.19
CA ALA A 115 3.07 -9.12 -13.11
C ALA A 115 2.04 -9.29 -11.99
N LEU A 116 1.97 -10.50 -11.46
CA LEU A 116 1.34 -10.81 -10.19
C LEU A 116 2.39 -10.68 -9.09
N LYS A 117 2.02 -10.11 -7.97
CA LYS A 117 2.92 -9.85 -6.83
C LYS A 117 2.34 -10.42 -5.55
N ALA A 118 3.16 -11.09 -4.77
CA ALA A 118 2.81 -11.51 -3.43
C ALA A 118 4.07 -11.57 -2.55
N GLY A 119 3.91 -11.41 -1.22
CA GLY A 119 5.06 -11.48 -0.34
C GLY A 119 4.76 -11.12 1.11
N LEU A 120 5.75 -10.55 1.76
CA LEU A 120 5.68 -10.06 3.14
C LEU A 120 6.03 -8.58 3.17
N GLN A 121 5.39 -7.84 4.05
CA GLN A 121 5.65 -6.42 4.25
C GLN A 121 5.70 -6.11 5.75
N PRO A 122 6.89 -6.19 6.36
CA PRO A 122 7.13 -5.54 7.65
C PRO A 122 6.91 -4.03 7.53
N ALA A 123 6.31 -3.46 8.57
CA ALA A 123 6.03 -2.03 8.64
C ALA A 123 6.36 -1.49 10.04
N PHE A 124 7.00 -0.34 10.09
CA PHE A 124 7.38 0.34 11.31
C PHE A 124 6.59 1.63 11.47
N ASN A 125 5.85 1.76 12.55
CA ASN A 125 5.10 2.97 12.85
C ASN A 125 6.06 4.08 13.26
N VAL A 126 6.03 5.20 12.54
CA VAL A 126 6.85 6.40 12.80
C VAL A 126 6.01 7.58 13.25
N THR A 127 4.70 7.54 13.04
CA THR A 127 3.79 8.61 13.43
C THR A 127 2.43 8.06 13.84
N SER A 128 1.93 8.50 14.99
CA SER A 128 0.57 8.22 15.47
C SER A 128 -0.05 9.49 16.00
N LYS A 129 -1.08 10.01 15.33
CA LYS A 129 -1.76 11.26 15.67
C LYS A 129 -3.27 11.12 15.57
N TRP A 130 -3.97 11.73 16.51
CA TRP A 130 -5.39 12.03 16.41
C TRP A 130 -5.55 13.44 15.88
N SER A 131 -6.46 13.63 14.95
CA SER A 131 -6.75 14.94 14.37
C SER A 131 -8.25 15.18 14.35
N GLU A 132 -8.67 16.29 14.94
CA GLU A 132 -10.05 16.79 14.97
C GLU A 132 -10.03 18.24 14.53
N ASP A 133 -10.84 18.60 13.53
CA ASP A 133 -11.01 19.96 12.99
C ASP A 133 -9.70 20.77 12.79
N GLY A 134 -8.64 20.07 12.28
CA GLY A 134 -7.36 20.71 12.01
C GLY A 134 -6.37 20.72 13.19
N VAL A 135 -6.82 20.40 14.39
CA VAL A 135 -5.93 20.25 15.57
C VAL A 135 -5.44 18.81 15.64
N SER A 136 -4.13 18.63 15.63
CA SER A 136 -3.50 17.30 15.72
C SER A 136 -2.81 17.11 17.05
N VAL A 137 -3.16 16.04 17.76
CA VAL A 137 -2.56 15.67 19.06
C VAL A 137 -1.94 14.28 18.92
N LYS A 138 -0.78 14.06 19.52
CA LYS A 138 -0.13 12.74 19.54
C LYS A 138 -1.02 11.73 20.27
N SER A 139 -1.19 10.54 19.70
CA SER A 139 -2.09 9.50 20.24
C SER A 139 -1.70 9.03 21.65
N LYS A 140 -0.43 9.16 22.02
CA LYS A 140 0.09 8.86 23.35
C LYS A 140 -0.64 9.61 24.49
N TYR A 141 -1.13 10.83 24.24
CA TYR A 141 -1.86 11.61 25.25
C TYR A 141 -3.25 11.05 25.56
N PHE A 142 -3.79 10.20 24.68
CA PHE A 142 -5.10 9.52 24.85
C PHE A 142 -4.96 8.08 25.34
N GLY A 143 -3.75 7.63 25.71
CA GLY A 143 -3.50 6.26 26.19
C GLY A 143 -3.64 5.17 25.11
N VAL A 144 -3.80 5.55 23.84
CA VAL A 144 -3.94 4.62 22.71
C VAL A 144 -2.66 4.63 21.91
N GLU A 145 -1.77 3.69 22.19
CA GLU A 145 -0.54 3.51 21.41
C GLU A 145 -0.73 2.44 20.35
N ALA A 146 -0.53 2.83 19.07
CA ALA A 146 -0.38 1.85 18.01
C ALA A 146 0.93 1.08 18.20
N LYS A 147 0.93 -0.21 17.91
CA LYS A 147 2.16 -1.00 17.96
C LYS A 147 3.18 -0.44 16.99
N SER A 148 4.44 -0.42 17.42
CA SER A 148 5.55 0.07 16.60
C SER A 148 5.83 -0.80 15.38
N PHE A 149 5.44 -2.07 15.42
CA PHE A 149 5.65 -3.04 14.35
C PHE A 149 4.33 -3.62 13.87
N ASN A 150 4.18 -3.68 12.56
CA ASN A 150 3.07 -4.33 11.87
C ASN A 150 3.62 -5.24 10.77
N LEU A 151 2.97 -6.38 10.53
CA LEU A 151 3.27 -7.29 9.43
C LEU A 151 2.02 -7.45 8.58
N SER A 152 2.19 -7.35 7.27
CA SER A 152 1.12 -7.60 6.30
C SER A 152 1.57 -8.54 5.20
N ILE A 153 0.60 -9.15 4.54
CA ILE A 153 0.78 -9.96 3.34
C ILE A 153 0.25 -9.14 2.16
N PRO A 154 1.13 -8.50 1.37
CA PRO A 154 0.75 -7.85 0.13
C PRO A 154 0.43 -8.87 -0.95
N VAL A 155 -0.68 -8.64 -1.65
CA VAL A 155 -1.03 -9.30 -2.90
C VAL A 155 -1.44 -8.23 -3.90
N GLY A 156 -1.01 -8.35 -5.15
CA GLY A 156 -1.28 -7.31 -6.12
C GLY A 156 -0.94 -7.68 -7.55
N ILE A 157 -1.20 -6.71 -8.39
CA ILE A 157 -0.88 -6.77 -9.81
C ILE A 157 -0.15 -5.49 -10.20
N SER A 158 0.76 -5.58 -11.15
CA SER A 158 1.37 -4.40 -11.76
C SER A 158 1.40 -4.54 -13.27
N TYR A 159 1.32 -3.40 -13.93
CA TYR A 159 1.43 -3.32 -15.36
C TYR A 159 2.49 -2.30 -15.76
N GLU A 160 3.46 -2.76 -16.52
CA GLU A 160 4.57 -1.97 -17.01
C GLU A 160 4.36 -1.58 -18.47
N ILE A 161 4.41 -0.26 -18.73
CA ILE A 161 4.34 0.33 -20.06
C ILE A 161 5.63 1.11 -20.28
N LYS A 162 6.51 0.60 -21.12
CA LYS A 162 7.88 1.13 -21.26
C LYS A 162 8.58 1.07 -19.89
N ASN A 163 8.79 2.25 -19.30
CA ASN A 163 9.42 2.38 -17.97
C ASN A 163 8.41 2.77 -16.88
N PHE A 164 7.16 3.05 -17.23
CA PHE A 164 6.14 3.38 -16.24
C PHE A 164 5.47 2.11 -15.72
N VAL A 165 5.35 2.00 -14.42
CA VAL A 165 4.74 0.87 -13.74
C VAL A 165 3.54 1.36 -12.93
N LEU A 166 2.34 0.92 -13.33
CA LEU A 166 1.14 1.05 -12.53
C LEU A 166 1.02 -0.19 -11.64
N ASP A 167 0.93 0.00 -10.34
CA ASP A 167 0.89 -1.09 -9.35
C ASP A 167 -0.36 -0.91 -8.47
N ALA A 168 -1.19 -1.95 -8.41
CA ALA A 168 -2.34 -2.03 -7.53
C ALA A 168 -2.12 -3.18 -6.54
N ARG A 169 -2.17 -2.88 -5.24
CA ARG A 169 -1.78 -3.79 -4.17
C ARG A 169 -2.75 -3.75 -3.01
N TYR A 170 -3.13 -4.91 -2.49
CA TYR A 170 -3.88 -5.06 -1.26
C TYR A 170 -2.99 -5.67 -0.18
N ASN A 171 -2.80 -4.94 0.90
CA ASN A 171 -1.99 -5.35 2.04
C ASN A 171 -2.92 -5.89 3.12
N ILE A 172 -2.85 -7.19 3.38
CA ILE A 172 -3.63 -7.89 4.39
C ILE A 172 -2.85 -7.83 5.70
N GLY A 173 -3.30 -7.02 6.65
CA GLY A 173 -2.66 -6.95 7.97
C GLY A 173 -2.82 -8.25 8.75
N THR A 174 -1.71 -8.81 9.21
CA THR A 174 -1.68 -10.05 9.99
C THR A 174 -1.50 -9.81 11.47
N THR A 175 -0.97 -8.65 11.85
CA THR A 175 -0.75 -8.27 13.24
C THR A 175 -1.82 -7.32 13.75
N ARG A 176 -2.17 -7.43 15.03
CA ARG A 176 -3.10 -6.50 15.68
C ARG A 176 -2.46 -5.13 15.85
N LEU A 177 -3.21 -4.08 15.52
CA LEU A 177 -2.78 -2.68 15.67
C LEU A 177 -2.59 -2.25 17.11
N TYR A 178 -3.45 -2.75 18.02
CA TYR A 178 -3.46 -2.40 19.45
C TYR A 178 -3.17 -3.61 20.33
N LYS A 179 -2.71 -3.35 21.57
CA LYS A 179 -2.41 -4.44 22.52
C LYS A 179 -3.69 -5.16 22.97
N ASP A 180 -4.79 -4.42 23.16
CA ASP A 180 -5.99 -4.91 23.85
C ASP A 180 -7.25 -4.94 22.98
N GLN A 181 -7.19 -4.56 21.73
CA GLN A 181 -8.34 -4.56 20.81
C GLN A 181 -8.10 -5.43 19.58
N LYS A 182 -9.14 -6.11 19.13
CA LYS A 182 -9.15 -6.85 17.86
C LYS A 182 -9.24 -5.83 16.72
N GLY A 183 -8.22 -5.78 15.88
CA GLY A 183 -8.22 -4.93 14.69
C GLY A 183 -6.91 -5.07 13.94
N ASN A 184 -6.99 -5.43 12.68
CA ASN A 184 -5.86 -5.50 11.77
C ASN A 184 -5.95 -4.35 10.78
N ASN A 185 -4.82 -3.81 10.37
CA ASN A 185 -4.79 -2.80 9.33
C ASN A 185 -4.87 -3.46 7.95
N SER A 186 -5.81 -3.04 7.13
CA SER A 186 -5.91 -3.46 5.73
C SER A 186 -5.84 -2.24 4.83
N THR A 187 -4.97 -2.32 3.82
CA THR A 187 -4.70 -1.15 2.97
C THR A 187 -4.70 -1.56 1.50
N PHE A 188 -5.53 -0.90 0.72
CA PHE A 188 -5.47 -0.95 -0.73
C PHE A 188 -4.67 0.24 -1.25
N SER A 189 -3.67 0.01 -2.10
CA SER A 189 -2.82 1.06 -2.67
C SER A 189 -2.77 0.99 -4.19
N ILE A 190 -2.74 2.17 -4.80
CA ILE A 190 -2.47 2.34 -6.24
C ILE A 190 -1.29 3.29 -6.35
N THR A 191 -0.23 2.85 -6.99
CA THR A 191 0.99 3.64 -7.19
C THR A 191 1.42 3.66 -8.64
N LEU A 192 2.01 4.77 -9.05
CA LEU A 192 2.71 4.91 -10.31
C LEU A 192 4.21 5.03 -10.01
N GLY A 193 5.02 4.24 -10.67
CA GLY A 193 6.47 4.27 -10.59
C GLY A 193 7.12 4.46 -11.95
N TYR A 194 8.41 4.80 -11.92
CA TYR A 194 9.26 4.81 -13.09
C TYR A 194 10.46 3.88 -12.85
N LYS A 195 10.63 2.89 -13.73
CA LYS A 195 11.66 1.86 -13.61
C LYS A 195 12.92 2.28 -14.36
N PHE A 196 14.03 2.33 -13.63
CA PHE A 196 15.38 2.52 -14.16
C PHE A 196 16.10 1.16 -14.15
N ALA A 197 16.52 0.67 -15.30
CA ALA A 197 17.44 -0.46 -15.38
C ALA A 197 18.85 -0.01 -14.91
N LEU A 198 19.53 -0.84 -14.11
CA LEU A 198 20.84 -0.58 -13.55
C LEU A 198 21.90 -1.50 -14.19
#